data_c13ec892ab550b021b2072ae2d248bad
#
_entry.id   c13ec892ab550b021b2072ae2d248bad
#
_cell.length_a   1.000
_cell.length_b   1.000
_cell.length_c   1.000
_cell.angle_alpha   90.00
_cell.angle_beta   90.00
_cell.angle_gamma   90.00
#
_symmetry.space_group_name_H-M   'P 1'
#
loop_
_entity.id
_entity.type
_entity.pdbx_description
1 polymer ?
#
loop_
_entity_poly.entity_id
_entity_poly.type
_entity_poly.pdbx_seq_one_letter_code
_entity_poly.pdbx_strand_id
1 'polypeptide(L)'
;MSWSPLGTYIAALYRQGIRLYGGPSFQLQARFFHPFVRLIDFSPCEQYLVTWSHEPIVVTEDMPKGPRSFSAEDEGNNIAIWDIKTGHLLRTFPSILPEGEGARKQMAWPALKWSPDDKYTARLTPGQQISVYELPGMGLQGKKSLKIEGVVDFEWCPHGEKDREDAAKASSKKPIENMLAYWTPEVSNQPARVTLLNFPGRAVLRQKNLFNVSEVNNDAAHLSRRRAYLLHNHSV
;
A
#
# COMPACT_ATOMS: atom_id res chain seq x y z
N MET A 1 -12.54 -8.25 -13.25
CA MET A 1 -12.09 -7.00 -13.89
C MET A 1 -12.17 -5.88 -12.88
N SER A 2 -11.23 -4.92 -12.92
CA SER A 2 -11.19 -3.76 -12.03
C SER A 2 -10.72 -2.52 -12.80
N TRP A 3 -11.35 -1.39 -12.55
CA TRP A 3 -10.89 -0.10 -13.03
C TRP A 3 -9.74 0.42 -12.15
N SER A 4 -8.81 1.13 -12.78
CA SER A 4 -7.83 1.93 -12.08
C SER A 4 -8.47 3.19 -11.46
N PRO A 5 -7.87 3.81 -10.41
CA PRO A 5 -8.49 4.89 -9.65
C PRO A 5 -8.89 6.14 -10.47
N LEU A 6 -8.11 6.47 -11.49
CA LEU A 6 -8.39 7.62 -12.37
C LEU A 6 -9.16 7.23 -13.63
N GLY A 7 -9.46 5.93 -13.81
CA GLY A 7 -10.21 5.43 -14.96
C GLY A 7 -9.40 5.30 -16.25
N THR A 8 -8.06 5.40 -16.18
CA THR A 8 -7.20 5.29 -17.37
C THR A 8 -7.14 3.87 -17.90
N TYR A 9 -7.19 2.87 -16.98
CA TYR A 9 -7.03 1.46 -17.31
C TYR A 9 -8.17 0.62 -16.78
N ILE A 10 -8.47 -0.46 -17.51
CA ILE A 10 -9.21 -1.61 -16.98
C ILE A 10 -8.28 -2.82 -16.92
N ALA A 11 -8.21 -3.45 -15.78
CA ALA A 11 -7.46 -4.69 -15.58
C ALA A 11 -8.35 -5.89 -15.77
N ALA A 12 -7.92 -6.80 -16.64
CA ALA A 12 -8.55 -8.11 -16.83
C ALA A 12 -7.59 -9.21 -16.35
N LEU A 13 -8.11 -10.09 -15.46
CA LEU A 13 -7.36 -11.19 -14.89
C LEU A 13 -7.50 -12.41 -15.78
N TYR A 14 -6.37 -13.04 -16.10
CA TYR A 14 -6.26 -14.27 -16.86
C TYR A 14 -5.49 -15.30 -16.05
N ARG A 15 -5.52 -16.54 -16.47
CA ARG A 15 -4.79 -17.63 -15.81
C ARG A 15 -3.27 -17.35 -15.71
N GLN A 16 -2.70 -16.72 -16.75
CA GLN A 16 -1.27 -16.43 -16.83
C GLN A 16 -0.87 -15.06 -16.25
N GLY A 17 -1.84 -14.25 -15.82
CA GLY A 17 -1.55 -12.91 -15.29
C GLY A 17 -2.60 -11.88 -15.63
N ILE A 18 -2.18 -10.65 -15.83
CA ILE A 18 -3.05 -9.50 -16.02
C ILE A 18 -2.80 -8.83 -17.35
N ARG A 19 -3.87 -8.34 -17.96
CA ARG A 19 -3.82 -7.43 -19.11
C ARG A 19 -4.48 -6.12 -18.75
N LEU A 20 -3.80 -5.03 -19.04
CA LEU A 20 -4.36 -3.68 -18.93
C LEU A 20 -4.80 -3.20 -20.30
N TYR A 21 -6.03 -2.71 -20.36
CA TYR A 21 -6.61 -2.06 -21.53
C TYR A 21 -6.89 -0.60 -21.22
N GLY A 22 -6.72 0.28 -22.20
CA GLY A 22 -6.94 1.71 -22.00
C GLY A 22 -6.70 2.51 -23.27
N GLY A 23 -6.66 3.84 -23.11
CA GLY A 23 -6.52 4.78 -24.20
C GLY A 23 -7.81 4.98 -25.01
N PRO A 24 -7.82 5.93 -25.98
CA PRO A 24 -9.04 6.31 -26.72
C PRO A 24 -9.67 5.16 -27.50
N SER A 25 -8.88 4.20 -27.98
CA SER A 25 -9.34 3.02 -28.73
C SER A 25 -9.48 1.76 -27.88
N PHE A 26 -9.32 1.90 -26.56
CA PHE A 26 -9.46 0.81 -25.59
C PHE A 26 -8.61 -0.43 -25.92
N GLN A 27 -7.36 -0.20 -26.29
CA GLN A 27 -6.43 -1.25 -26.72
C GLN A 27 -5.62 -1.79 -25.53
N LEU A 28 -4.99 -2.94 -25.78
CA LEU A 28 -4.05 -3.56 -24.83
C LEU A 28 -2.83 -2.65 -24.64
N GLN A 29 -2.62 -2.17 -23.41
CA GLN A 29 -1.52 -1.29 -23.02
C GLN A 29 -0.34 -2.06 -22.41
N ALA A 30 -0.63 -3.02 -21.51
CA ALA A 30 0.40 -3.77 -20.80
C ALA A 30 -0.04 -5.19 -20.46
N ARG A 31 0.95 -6.06 -20.26
CA ARG A 31 0.77 -7.44 -19.78
C ARG A 31 1.74 -7.68 -18.64
N PHE A 32 1.25 -8.27 -17.55
CA PHE A 32 2.05 -8.66 -16.39
C PHE A 32 1.90 -10.16 -16.18
N PHE A 33 3.02 -10.86 -16.19
CA PHE A 33 3.04 -12.29 -15.99
C PHE A 33 3.10 -12.60 -14.49
N HIS A 34 1.95 -12.94 -13.92
CA HIS A 34 1.82 -13.46 -12.57
C HIS A 34 0.68 -14.47 -12.57
N PRO A 35 0.98 -15.78 -12.67
CA PRO A 35 -0.04 -16.80 -12.77
C PRO A 35 -0.98 -16.81 -11.57
N PHE A 36 -2.23 -17.17 -11.80
CA PHE A 36 -3.26 -17.37 -10.78
C PHE A 36 -3.57 -16.16 -9.90
N VAL A 37 -3.32 -14.95 -10.38
CA VAL A 37 -3.66 -13.70 -9.67
C VAL A 37 -5.15 -13.68 -9.33
N ARG A 38 -5.45 -13.35 -8.07
CA ARG A 38 -6.79 -13.21 -7.52
C ARG A 38 -7.13 -11.79 -7.12
N LEU A 39 -6.15 -11.05 -6.62
CA LEU A 39 -6.33 -9.68 -6.16
C LEU A 39 -5.34 -8.75 -6.85
N ILE A 40 -5.81 -7.55 -7.15
CA ILE A 40 -4.99 -6.48 -7.69
C ILE A 40 -5.33 -5.18 -6.97
N ASP A 41 -4.35 -4.31 -6.88
CA ASP A 41 -4.50 -2.95 -6.36
C ASP A 41 -3.64 -1.99 -7.18
N PHE A 42 -4.18 -0.82 -7.48
CA PHE A 42 -3.47 0.24 -8.18
C PHE A 42 -3.01 1.31 -7.20
N SER A 43 -1.86 1.90 -7.47
CA SER A 43 -1.47 3.12 -6.78
C SER A 43 -2.39 4.30 -7.17
N PRO A 44 -2.57 5.31 -6.30
CA PRO A 44 -3.47 6.44 -6.53
C PRO A 44 -3.23 7.23 -7.82
N CYS A 45 -1.96 7.38 -8.24
CA CYS A 45 -1.59 8.05 -9.48
C CYS A 45 -1.42 7.10 -10.68
N GLU A 46 -1.82 5.83 -10.52
CA GLU A 46 -1.78 4.79 -11.56
C GLU A 46 -0.38 4.50 -12.13
N GLN A 47 0.66 4.78 -11.33
CA GLN A 47 2.03 4.47 -11.74
C GLN A 47 2.40 3.01 -11.48
N TYR A 48 1.78 2.40 -10.47
CA TYR A 48 2.12 1.06 -10.01
C TYR A 48 0.90 0.16 -9.87
N LEU A 49 1.15 -1.14 -10.01
CA LEU A 49 0.16 -2.20 -9.83
C LEU A 49 0.70 -3.23 -8.84
N VAL A 50 -0.10 -3.59 -7.85
CA VAL A 50 0.14 -4.74 -6.97
C VAL A 50 -0.71 -5.90 -7.42
N THR A 51 -0.13 -7.08 -7.43
CA THR A 51 -0.82 -8.32 -7.76
C THR A 51 -0.56 -9.35 -6.68
N TRP A 52 -1.58 -10.12 -6.34
CA TRP A 52 -1.48 -11.23 -5.40
C TRP A 52 -2.04 -12.52 -5.98
N SER A 53 -1.29 -13.59 -5.81
CA SER A 53 -1.70 -14.96 -6.11
C SER A 53 -1.78 -15.78 -4.83
N HIS A 54 -2.76 -16.69 -4.75
CA HIS A 54 -2.82 -17.66 -3.67
C HIS A 54 -1.76 -18.75 -3.81
N GLU A 55 -1.27 -18.97 -5.02
CA GLU A 55 -0.15 -19.85 -5.29
C GLU A 55 1.16 -19.07 -5.23
N PRO A 56 2.20 -19.62 -4.60
CA PRO A 56 3.52 -18.98 -4.59
C PRO A 56 4.10 -18.94 -6.01
N ILE A 57 4.93 -17.93 -6.24
CA ILE A 57 5.70 -17.81 -7.48
C ILE A 57 6.65 -19.02 -7.58
N VAL A 58 6.59 -19.72 -8.70
CA VAL A 58 7.51 -20.81 -9.05
C VAL A 58 8.33 -20.35 -10.24
N VAL A 59 9.65 -20.36 -10.07
CA VAL A 59 10.59 -19.95 -11.13
C VAL A 59 11.09 -21.19 -11.85
N THR A 60 10.86 -21.26 -13.16
CA THR A 60 11.32 -22.37 -14.02
C THR A 60 12.44 -21.89 -14.94
N GLU A 61 13.30 -22.83 -15.38
CA GLU A 61 14.42 -22.52 -16.28
C GLU A 61 13.99 -21.91 -17.62
N ASP A 62 12.77 -22.24 -18.06
CA ASP A 62 12.18 -21.77 -19.32
C ASP A 62 11.59 -20.36 -19.22
N MET A 63 11.57 -19.74 -18.04
CA MET A 63 11.07 -18.38 -17.90
C MET A 63 11.96 -17.36 -18.59
N PRO A 64 11.37 -16.39 -19.30
CA PRO A 64 12.14 -15.31 -19.90
C PRO A 64 12.95 -14.58 -18.82
N LYS A 65 14.24 -14.37 -19.08
CA LYS A 65 15.09 -13.59 -18.19
C LYS A 65 14.95 -12.10 -18.52
N GLY A 66 14.73 -11.26 -17.51
CA GLY A 66 14.66 -9.81 -17.72
C GLY A 66 13.81 -9.08 -16.69
N PRO A 67 13.75 -7.76 -16.78
CA PRO A 67 13.13 -6.91 -15.77
C PRO A 67 11.60 -7.04 -15.69
N ARG A 68 10.98 -7.81 -16.59
CA ARG A 68 9.53 -8.07 -16.63
C ARG A 68 9.17 -9.48 -16.19
N SER A 69 10.13 -10.23 -15.65
CA SER A 69 9.97 -11.62 -15.28
C SER A 69 10.46 -11.86 -13.87
N PHE A 70 9.97 -12.93 -13.27
CA PHE A 70 10.45 -13.37 -11.96
C PHE A 70 11.86 -13.96 -12.07
N SER A 71 12.62 -13.83 -11.00
CA SER A 71 13.96 -14.38 -10.80
C SER A 71 13.97 -15.35 -9.64
N ALA A 72 15.07 -16.06 -9.42
CA ALA A 72 15.20 -17.00 -8.32
C ALA A 72 14.96 -16.35 -6.92
N GLU A 73 15.19 -15.05 -6.78
CA GLU A 73 14.95 -14.32 -5.54
C GLU A 73 13.44 -14.12 -5.25
N ASP A 74 12.60 -14.27 -6.27
CA ASP A 74 11.15 -14.07 -6.17
C ASP A 74 10.42 -15.37 -5.84
N GLU A 75 11.11 -16.51 -5.88
CA GLU A 75 10.52 -17.82 -5.61
C GLU A 75 9.91 -17.91 -4.23
N GLY A 76 8.72 -18.49 -4.14
CA GLY A 76 7.97 -18.62 -2.89
C GLY A 76 7.17 -17.40 -2.50
N ASN A 77 7.39 -16.23 -3.12
CA ASN A 77 6.60 -15.02 -2.89
C ASN A 77 5.22 -15.11 -3.56
N ASN A 78 4.27 -14.30 -3.06
CA ASN A 78 2.88 -14.29 -3.55
C ASN A 78 2.42 -12.92 -4.05
N ILE A 79 3.13 -11.86 -3.67
CA ILE A 79 2.80 -10.47 -3.99
C ILE A 79 3.87 -9.95 -4.91
N ALA A 80 3.46 -9.30 -6.01
CA ALA A 80 4.38 -8.65 -6.93
C ALA A 80 3.95 -7.20 -7.18
N ILE A 81 4.92 -6.30 -7.28
CA ILE A 81 4.74 -4.88 -7.55
C ILE A 81 5.36 -4.57 -8.90
N TRP A 82 4.58 -3.91 -9.75
CA TRP A 82 4.92 -3.62 -11.12
C TRP A 82 4.87 -2.12 -11.40
N ASP A 83 5.80 -1.62 -12.19
CA ASP A 83 5.70 -0.32 -12.84
C ASP A 83 4.81 -0.46 -14.08
N ILE A 84 3.71 0.27 -14.14
CA ILE A 84 2.72 0.15 -15.22
C ILE A 84 3.29 0.62 -16.55
N LYS A 85 4.07 1.70 -16.55
CA LYS A 85 4.60 2.32 -17.76
C LYS A 85 5.66 1.47 -18.44
N THR A 86 6.58 0.90 -17.66
CA THR A 86 7.69 0.08 -18.18
C THR A 86 7.37 -1.40 -18.26
N GLY A 87 6.40 -1.84 -17.46
CA GLY A 87 6.08 -3.25 -17.25
C GLY A 87 7.10 -3.97 -16.37
N HIS A 88 8.02 -3.27 -15.73
CA HIS A 88 9.06 -3.88 -14.91
C HIS A 88 8.49 -4.40 -13.59
N LEU A 89 8.98 -5.56 -13.18
CA LEU A 89 8.83 -6.05 -11.82
C LEU A 89 9.76 -5.25 -10.91
N LEU A 90 9.20 -4.62 -9.89
CA LEU A 90 9.98 -3.81 -8.96
C LEU A 90 10.41 -4.61 -7.73
N ARG A 91 9.48 -5.38 -7.18
CA ARG A 91 9.74 -6.20 -5.99
C ARG A 91 8.64 -7.22 -5.77
N THR A 92 9.00 -8.30 -5.09
CA THR A 92 8.05 -9.31 -4.61
C THR A 92 8.09 -9.45 -3.08
N PHE A 93 7.01 -10.00 -2.51
CA PHE A 93 6.91 -10.24 -1.08
C PHE A 93 6.14 -11.54 -0.80
N PRO A 94 6.46 -12.24 0.31
CA PRO A 94 5.61 -13.30 0.81
C PRO A 94 4.31 -12.73 1.37
N SER A 95 3.24 -13.52 1.37
CA SER A 95 2.00 -13.18 2.08
C SER A 95 2.25 -13.21 3.59
N ILE A 96 1.71 -12.21 4.31
CA ILE A 96 1.62 -12.25 5.77
C ILE A 96 0.23 -12.78 6.09
N LEU A 97 0.18 -13.99 6.62
CA LEU A 97 -1.05 -14.59 7.13
C LEU A 97 -1.14 -14.32 8.62
N PRO A 98 -2.34 -14.07 9.17
CA PRO A 98 -2.53 -13.96 10.60
C PRO A 98 -2.12 -15.27 11.29
N GLU A 99 -1.35 -15.18 12.37
CA GLU A 99 -1.00 -16.31 13.22
C GLU A 99 -2.01 -16.44 14.36
N GLY A 100 -2.33 -17.67 14.74
CA GLY A 100 -3.19 -18.01 15.89
C GLY A 100 -4.27 -19.04 15.56
N GLU A 101 -4.66 -19.82 16.59
CA GLU A 101 -5.78 -20.74 16.50
C GLU A 101 -7.09 -19.94 16.37
N GLY A 102 -7.86 -20.21 15.33
CA GLY A 102 -9.13 -19.52 15.03
C GLY A 102 -9.00 -18.25 14.19
N ALA A 103 -7.78 -17.74 13.90
CA ALA A 103 -7.61 -16.67 12.95
C ALA A 103 -8.07 -17.13 11.56
N ARG A 104 -8.95 -16.34 10.91
CA ARG A 104 -9.24 -16.56 9.50
C ARG A 104 -7.93 -16.42 8.73
N LYS A 105 -7.46 -17.51 8.11
CA LYS A 105 -6.25 -17.53 7.25
C LYS A 105 -6.47 -16.73 5.97
N GLN A 106 -6.94 -15.53 6.11
CA GLN A 106 -7.18 -14.61 5.00
C GLN A 106 -6.21 -13.44 5.12
N MET A 107 -5.44 -13.22 4.08
CA MET A 107 -4.52 -12.10 3.99
C MET A 107 -5.29 -10.78 4.05
N ALA A 108 -4.78 -9.82 4.82
CA ALA A 108 -5.29 -8.45 4.78
C ALA A 108 -5.03 -7.83 3.39
N TRP A 109 -6.08 -7.30 2.78
CA TRP A 109 -5.99 -6.62 1.49
C TRP A 109 -6.54 -5.18 1.61
N PRO A 110 -5.89 -4.19 1.02
CA PRO A 110 -4.65 -4.25 0.23
C PRO A 110 -3.42 -4.59 1.06
N ALA A 111 -2.48 -5.38 0.48
CA ALA A 111 -1.25 -5.81 1.16
C ALA A 111 -0.25 -4.68 1.38
N LEU A 112 -0.35 -3.64 0.57
CA LEU A 112 0.43 -2.40 0.67
C LEU A 112 -0.53 -1.23 0.59
N LYS A 113 -0.19 -0.14 1.30
CA LYS A 113 -0.91 1.14 1.23
C LYS A 113 0.00 2.21 0.66
N TRP A 114 -0.51 3.00 -0.27
CA TRP A 114 0.24 3.97 -1.05
C TRP A 114 0.13 5.39 -0.50
N SER A 115 1.22 6.15 -0.57
CA SER A 115 1.12 7.60 -0.40
C SER A 115 0.34 8.23 -1.57
N PRO A 116 -0.34 9.38 -1.35
CA PRO A 116 -1.20 9.99 -2.36
C PRO A 116 -0.48 10.43 -3.64
N ASP A 117 0.84 10.56 -3.60
CA ASP A 117 1.70 11.00 -4.71
C ASP A 117 2.52 9.87 -5.32
N ASP A 118 2.23 8.61 -4.96
CA ASP A 118 2.93 7.39 -5.39
C ASP A 118 4.44 7.35 -5.06
N LYS A 119 4.96 8.26 -4.21
CA LYS A 119 6.39 8.25 -3.84
C LYS A 119 6.73 7.15 -2.84
N TYR A 120 5.77 6.75 -2.02
CA TYR A 120 5.96 5.74 -0.99
C TYR A 120 4.87 4.70 -1.05
N THR A 121 5.23 3.48 -0.69
CA THR A 121 4.29 2.42 -0.32
C THR A 121 4.68 1.81 1.00
N ALA A 122 3.72 1.38 1.78
CA ALA A 122 3.98 0.83 3.10
C ALA A 122 3.26 -0.48 3.33
N ARG A 123 3.90 -1.34 4.11
CA ARG A 123 3.41 -2.66 4.50
C ARG A 123 3.41 -2.80 6.00
N LEU A 124 2.31 -3.30 6.54
CA LEU A 124 2.17 -3.62 7.96
C LEU A 124 2.66 -5.04 8.26
N THR A 125 3.49 -5.17 9.30
CA THR A 125 3.66 -6.42 10.04
C THR A 125 2.90 -6.24 11.35
N PRO A 126 1.71 -6.85 11.49
CA PRO A 126 0.85 -6.60 12.65
C PRO A 126 1.56 -6.79 13.99
N GLY A 127 1.32 -5.89 14.92
CA GLY A 127 1.92 -5.91 16.25
C GLY A 127 3.39 -5.51 16.33
N GLN A 128 4.09 -5.35 15.21
CA GLN A 128 5.56 -5.22 15.20
C GLN A 128 6.07 -3.96 14.53
N GLN A 129 5.68 -3.72 13.25
CA GLN A 129 6.31 -2.65 12.47
C GLN A 129 5.53 -2.24 11.22
N ILE A 130 5.84 -1.05 10.73
CA ILE A 130 5.45 -0.56 9.40
C ILE A 130 6.73 -0.40 8.58
N SER A 131 6.80 -1.11 7.45
CA SER A 131 7.91 -0.99 6.49
C SER A 131 7.50 -0.06 5.36
N VAL A 132 8.18 1.07 5.23
CA VAL A 132 7.92 2.07 4.18
C VAL A 132 9.00 1.96 3.11
N TYR A 133 8.58 1.84 1.86
CA TYR A 133 9.45 1.72 0.70
C TYR A 133 9.34 2.95 -0.18
N GLU A 134 10.47 3.40 -0.69
CA GLU A 134 10.56 4.54 -1.61
C GLU A 134 10.54 4.04 -3.06
N LEU A 135 9.72 4.67 -3.88
CA LEU A 135 9.53 4.29 -5.28
C LEU A 135 10.35 5.19 -6.21
N PRO A 136 10.76 4.66 -7.39
CA PRO A 136 10.51 3.31 -7.90
C PRO A 136 11.49 2.24 -7.36
N GLY A 137 12.52 2.61 -6.65
CA GLY A 137 13.64 1.73 -6.26
C GLY A 137 13.29 0.68 -5.20
N MET A 138 12.13 0.75 -4.57
CA MET A 138 11.68 -0.17 -3.53
C MET A 138 12.65 -0.37 -2.36
N GLY A 139 13.55 0.58 -2.15
CA GLY A 139 14.41 0.63 -0.98
C GLY A 139 13.63 1.01 0.29
N LEU A 140 14.04 0.50 1.45
CA LEU A 140 13.47 0.92 2.73
C LEU A 140 13.81 2.39 2.99
N GLN A 141 12.80 3.23 3.15
CA GLN A 141 12.95 4.63 3.47
C GLN A 141 13.67 4.76 4.83
N GLY A 142 14.79 5.54 4.84
CA GLY A 142 15.65 5.67 6.02
C GLY A 142 16.36 4.37 6.44
N LYS A 143 16.46 3.38 5.55
CA LYS A 143 17.17 2.09 5.73
C LYS A 143 16.63 1.18 6.84
N LYS A 144 15.53 1.54 7.51
CA LYS A 144 14.93 0.75 8.60
C LYS A 144 13.41 0.88 8.61
N SER A 145 12.73 -0.20 8.97
CA SER A 145 11.30 -0.17 9.27
C SER A 145 11.00 0.65 10.52
N LEU A 146 9.78 1.17 10.61
CA LEU A 146 9.26 1.79 11.82
C LEU A 146 8.83 0.69 12.79
N LYS A 147 9.63 0.43 13.80
CA LYS A 147 9.28 -0.51 14.87
C LYS A 147 8.26 0.15 15.79
N ILE A 148 7.08 -0.41 15.86
CA ILE A 148 5.95 0.09 16.65
C ILE A 148 5.27 -1.11 17.28
N GLU A 149 5.52 -1.30 18.56
CA GLU A 149 4.92 -2.40 19.31
C GLU A 149 3.40 -2.22 19.37
N GLY A 150 2.68 -3.29 19.11
CA GLY A 150 1.22 -3.31 19.14
C GLY A 150 0.53 -2.58 17.98
N VAL A 151 1.24 -2.17 16.92
CA VAL A 151 0.60 -1.52 15.78
C VAL A 151 -0.40 -2.45 15.09
N VAL A 152 -1.63 -1.96 14.91
CA VAL A 152 -2.73 -2.76 14.32
C VAL A 152 -3.03 -2.32 12.90
N ASP A 153 -2.99 -1.00 12.63
CA ASP A 153 -3.27 -0.47 11.31
C ASP A 153 -2.64 0.91 11.11
N PHE A 154 -2.51 1.32 9.87
CA PHE A 154 -2.02 2.64 9.49
C PHE A 154 -2.72 3.11 8.22
N GLU A 155 -2.67 4.43 7.95
CA GLU A 155 -3.21 5.03 6.74
C GLU A 155 -2.38 6.23 6.32
N TRP A 156 -2.20 6.41 5.01
CA TRP A 156 -1.65 7.65 4.48
C TRP A 156 -2.72 8.74 4.47
N CYS A 157 -2.33 9.94 4.84
CA CYS A 157 -3.22 11.09 4.75
C CYS A 157 -3.47 11.42 3.27
N PRO A 158 -4.73 11.43 2.81
CA PRO A 158 -5.02 11.85 1.44
C PRO A 158 -4.69 13.34 1.27
N HIS A 159 -4.14 13.71 0.11
CA HIS A 159 -3.97 15.11 -0.25
C HIS A 159 -5.34 15.75 -0.50
N GLY A 160 -5.60 16.89 0.13
CA GLY A 160 -6.81 17.67 -0.09
C GLY A 160 -6.87 18.27 -1.50
N GLU A 161 -8.05 18.68 -1.94
CA GLU A 161 -8.21 19.36 -3.23
C GLU A 161 -7.36 20.64 -3.32
N LYS A 162 -7.31 21.42 -2.24
CA LYS A 162 -6.46 22.61 -2.14
C LYS A 162 -4.98 22.31 -2.32
N ASP A 163 -4.50 21.22 -1.70
CA ASP A 163 -3.10 20.82 -1.83
C ASP A 163 -2.77 20.43 -3.27
N ARG A 164 -3.71 19.79 -3.98
CA ARG A 164 -3.57 19.44 -5.41
C ARG A 164 -3.59 20.67 -6.30
N GLU A 165 -4.46 21.64 -6.03
CA GLU A 165 -4.52 22.90 -6.76
C GLU A 165 -3.26 23.75 -6.56
N ASP A 166 -2.75 23.82 -5.34
CA ASP A 166 -1.53 24.55 -5.02
C ASP A 166 -0.28 23.90 -5.64
N ALA A 167 -0.23 22.58 -5.68
CA ALA A 167 0.81 21.84 -6.40
C ALA A 167 0.74 22.07 -7.93
N ALA A 168 -0.48 22.16 -8.49
CA ALA A 168 -0.67 22.42 -9.93
C ALA A 168 -0.31 23.85 -10.31
N LYS A 169 -0.48 24.82 -9.42
CA LYS A 169 -0.13 26.24 -9.65
C LYS A 169 1.38 26.54 -9.58
N ALA A 170 2.22 25.49 -9.41
CA ALA A 170 3.68 25.43 -9.59
C ALA A 170 4.54 26.60 -9.06
N SER A 171 3.98 27.54 -8.35
CA SER A 171 4.71 28.64 -7.69
C SER A 171 4.92 28.42 -6.19
N SER A 172 4.31 27.39 -5.60
CA SER A 172 4.53 27.06 -4.21
C SER A 172 5.85 26.33 -4.04
N LYS A 173 6.79 26.98 -3.36
CA LYS A 173 8.17 26.51 -3.13
C LYS A 173 8.29 25.31 -2.17
N LYS A 174 7.21 24.76 -1.66
CA LYS A 174 7.26 23.60 -0.76
C LYS A 174 6.52 22.42 -1.36
N PRO A 175 7.20 21.27 -1.55
CA PRO A 175 6.51 20.03 -1.90
C PRO A 175 5.55 19.66 -0.77
N ILE A 176 4.38 19.14 -1.13
CA ILE A 176 3.43 18.60 -0.15
C ILE A 176 4.11 17.43 0.56
N GLU A 177 4.20 17.52 1.89
CA GLU A 177 4.75 16.43 2.69
C GLU A 177 3.71 15.33 2.85
N ASN A 178 4.14 14.08 2.66
CA ASN A 178 3.30 12.93 2.95
C ASN A 178 3.19 12.74 4.45
N MET A 179 1.99 12.42 4.92
CA MET A 179 1.73 12.12 6.31
C MET A 179 1.15 10.72 6.45
N LEU A 180 1.56 10.01 7.50
CA LEU A 180 1.09 8.67 7.82
C LEU A 180 0.55 8.66 9.24
N ALA A 181 -0.68 8.20 9.41
CA ALA A 181 -1.29 7.95 10.70
C ALA A 181 -1.25 6.45 11.00
N TYR A 182 -0.87 6.09 12.23
CA TYR A 182 -0.99 4.72 12.72
C TYR A 182 -1.66 4.70 14.09
N TRP A 183 -2.22 3.55 14.45
CA TRP A 183 -2.81 3.39 15.75
C TRP A 183 -2.39 2.11 16.44
N THR A 184 -2.35 2.19 17.78
CA THR A 184 -2.11 1.08 18.69
C THR A 184 -3.32 0.93 19.62
N PRO A 185 -3.79 -0.29 19.91
CA PRO A 185 -4.95 -0.52 20.77
C PRO A 185 -4.65 -0.20 22.23
N GLU A 186 -5.69 -0.16 23.03
CA GLU A 186 -5.58 -0.12 24.49
C GLU A 186 -5.03 -1.45 25.02
N VAL A 187 -3.99 -1.37 25.86
CA VAL A 187 -3.38 -2.53 26.51
C VAL A 187 -3.19 -2.22 27.98
N SER A 188 -3.84 -3.00 28.85
CA SER A 188 -3.73 -2.96 30.32
C SER A 188 -3.67 -1.52 30.92
N ASN A 189 -2.50 -0.89 30.93
CA ASN A 189 -2.25 0.41 31.52
C ASN A 189 -1.95 1.52 30.48
N GLN A 190 -2.05 1.22 29.19
CA GLN A 190 -1.80 2.19 28.13
C GLN A 190 -3.07 2.42 27.30
N PRO A 191 -3.52 3.68 27.14
CA PRO A 191 -4.68 3.99 26.32
C PRO A 191 -4.39 3.67 24.84
N ALA A 192 -5.44 3.41 24.09
CA ALA A 192 -5.33 3.36 22.64
C ALA A 192 -4.77 4.70 22.12
N ARG A 193 -3.87 4.64 21.14
CA ARG A 193 -3.17 5.83 20.67
C ARG A 193 -3.18 5.92 19.14
N VAL A 194 -3.49 7.10 18.65
CA VAL A 194 -3.28 7.50 17.25
C VAL A 194 -2.07 8.41 17.18
N THR A 195 -1.14 8.13 16.29
CA THR A 195 0.07 8.93 16.06
C THR A 195 0.15 9.32 14.58
N LEU A 196 0.45 10.60 14.34
CA LEU A 196 0.65 11.16 13.01
C LEU A 196 2.13 11.48 12.81
N LEU A 197 2.69 10.96 11.71
CA LEU A 197 4.08 11.17 11.30
C LEU A 197 4.14 11.92 9.98
N ASN A 198 5.17 12.76 9.79
CA ASN A 198 5.51 13.26 8.46
C ASN A 198 6.51 12.35 7.74
N PHE A 199 6.54 12.41 6.42
CA PHE A 199 7.49 11.74 5.57
C PHE A 199 8.12 12.69 4.55
N PRO A 200 9.44 12.59 4.32
CA PRO A 200 10.36 11.51 4.76
C PRO A 200 10.94 11.66 6.16
N GLY A 201 10.70 12.77 6.86
CA GLY A 201 11.37 13.11 8.12
C GLY A 201 11.07 12.19 9.30
N ARG A 202 9.95 11.45 9.27
CA ARG A 202 9.49 10.55 10.35
C ARG A 202 9.29 11.25 11.71
N ALA A 203 9.16 12.57 11.71
CA ALA A 203 8.88 13.30 12.93
C ALA A 203 7.43 13.08 13.35
N VAL A 204 7.21 12.92 14.66
CA VAL A 204 5.86 12.87 15.24
C VAL A 204 5.27 14.26 15.19
N LEU A 205 4.20 14.44 14.42
CA LEU A 205 3.48 15.70 14.32
C LEU A 205 2.46 15.84 15.44
N ARG A 206 1.70 14.79 15.69
CA ARG A 206 0.66 14.76 16.73
C ARG A 206 0.47 13.37 17.29
N GLN A 207 0.06 13.29 18.55
CA GLN A 207 -0.40 12.08 19.21
C GLN A 207 -1.69 12.36 19.97
N LYS A 208 -2.63 11.42 19.91
CA LYS A 208 -3.88 11.49 20.67
C LYS A 208 -4.14 10.15 21.34
N ASN A 209 -4.28 10.19 22.67
CA ASN A 209 -4.74 9.06 23.45
C ASN A 209 -6.27 8.98 23.39
N LEU A 210 -6.78 7.77 23.25
CA LEU A 210 -8.19 7.45 23.20
C LEU A 210 -8.50 6.50 24.36
N PHE A 211 -9.48 6.86 25.18
CA PHE A 211 -9.89 6.05 26.32
C PHE A 211 -11.24 5.41 26.02
N ASN A 212 -11.49 4.22 26.61
CA ASN A 212 -12.74 3.48 26.47
C ASN A 212 -13.10 3.18 25.01
N VAL A 213 -12.10 2.84 24.21
CA VAL A 213 -12.32 2.32 22.86
C VAL A 213 -12.74 0.86 23.03
N SER A 214 -14.06 0.60 23.22
CA SER A 214 -14.60 -0.76 23.16
C SER A 214 -14.13 -1.40 21.87
N GLU A 215 -13.77 -2.69 21.92
CA GLU A 215 -13.40 -3.50 20.76
C GLU A 215 -14.40 -3.28 19.65
N VAL A 216 -14.05 -2.45 18.68
CA VAL A 216 -14.84 -2.29 17.47
C VAL A 216 -14.56 -3.55 16.66
N ASN A 217 -15.55 -4.44 16.67
CA ASN A 217 -15.59 -5.59 15.77
C ASN A 217 -15.00 -5.24 14.41
N ASN A 218 -14.13 -6.06 13.95
CA ASN A 218 -13.43 -6.30 12.68
C ASN A 218 -13.81 -5.51 11.38
N ASP A 219 -14.62 -4.47 11.47
CA ASP A 219 -14.91 -3.51 10.38
C ASP A 219 -13.95 -2.30 10.38
N ALA A 220 -12.77 -2.46 10.98
CA ALA A 220 -11.76 -1.41 11.16
C ALA A 220 -11.33 -0.71 9.84
N ALA A 221 -11.46 -1.36 8.72
CA ALA A 221 -11.12 -0.77 7.40
C ALA A 221 -12.02 0.43 7.04
N HIS A 222 -13.25 0.50 7.54
CA HIS A 222 -14.18 1.61 7.28
C HIS A 222 -14.01 2.79 8.24
N LEU A 223 -13.48 2.54 9.44
CA LEU A 223 -13.29 3.55 10.49
C LEU A 223 -11.97 4.32 10.32
N SER A 224 -10.94 3.73 9.72
CA SER A 224 -9.65 4.39 9.49
C SER A 224 -9.81 5.58 8.54
N ARG A 225 -10.58 5.44 7.46
CA ARG A 225 -10.85 6.54 6.51
C ARG A 225 -11.59 7.72 7.15
N ARG A 226 -12.57 7.48 8.03
CA ARG A 226 -13.31 8.56 8.72
C ARG A 226 -12.51 9.23 9.83
N ARG A 227 -11.61 8.52 10.52
CA ARG A 227 -10.84 9.06 11.64
C ARG A 227 -9.65 9.92 11.22
N ALA A 228 -8.99 9.63 10.11
CA ALA A 228 -7.97 10.51 9.54
C ALA A 228 -8.55 11.89 9.18
N TYR A 229 -9.80 11.91 8.68
CA TYR A 229 -10.53 13.15 8.36
C TYR A 229 -10.83 14.02 9.58
N LEU A 230 -11.14 13.41 10.72
CA LEU A 230 -11.49 14.14 11.96
C LEU A 230 -10.28 14.83 12.62
N LEU A 231 -9.07 14.31 12.40
CA LEU A 231 -7.85 14.93 12.94
C LEU A 231 -7.39 16.15 12.13
N HIS A 232 -7.81 16.24 10.87
CA HIS A 232 -7.43 17.34 9.97
C HIS A 232 -8.38 18.56 10.10
N ASN A 233 -9.65 18.35 10.40
CA ASN A 233 -10.69 19.39 10.39
C ASN A 233 -10.95 20.11 11.73
N HIS A 234 -10.20 19.82 12.80
CA HIS A 234 -10.30 20.54 14.08
C HIS A 234 -9.10 21.45 14.33
N SER A 235 -8.68 22.20 13.31
CA SER A 235 -7.72 23.31 13.44
C SER A 235 -8.43 24.59 13.02
N VAL A 236 -9.26 25.13 13.89
CA VAL A 236 -9.63 26.56 13.96
C VAL A 236 -9.44 26.98 15.40
#